data_619d969a066289b80cfd7ce57948a1a3
#
_entry.id   619d969a066289b80cfd7ce57948a1a3
#
_cell.length_a   1.000
_cell.length_b   1.000
_cell.length_c   1.000
_cell.angle_alpha   90.00
_cell.angle_beta   90.00
_cell.angle_gamma   90.00
#
_symmetry.space_group_name_H-M   'P 1'
#
loop_
_entity.id
_entity.type
_entity.pdbx_description
1 polymer ?
#
loop_
_entity_poly.entity_id
_entity_poly.type
_entity_poly.pdbx_seq_one_letter_code
_entity_poly.pdbx_strand_id
1 'polypeptide(L)'
;MLTGKQKRFLRAEAHHLTPIFQVGKGGVNDEMTKQIREALEVRELIKVRILDNCEEDKAEVAEALAKGAHAELVQLIGLTVVLYKESRNHKKIALPKVTK
;
A
#
# COMPACT_ATOMS: atom_id res chain seq x y z
N MET A 1 2.92 7.52 11.66
CA MET A 1 3.08 6.05 11.84
C MET A 1 1.77 5.44 12.32
N LEU A 2 1.43 4.29 11.79
CA LEU A 2 0.19 3.60 12.17
C LEU A 2 0.38 2.74 13.40
N THR A 3 -0.64 2.73 14.26
CA THR A 3 -0.66 1.81 15.42
C THR A 3 -1.14 0.43 14.95
N GLY A 4 -0.96 -0.58 15.81
CA GLY A 4 -1.46 -1.93 15.54
C GLY A 4 -2.96 -1.95 15.32
N LYS A 5 -3.70 -1.16 16.10
CA LYS A 5 -5.16 -1.04 15.96
C LYS A 5 -5.54 -0.46 14.61
N GLN A 6 -4.82 0.59 14.19
CA GLN A 6 -5.07 1.24 12.91
C GLN A 6 -4.74 0.31 11.74
N LYS A 7 -3.64 -0.45 11.86
CA LYS A 7 -3.28 -1.43 10.82
C LYS A 7 -4.33 -2.53 10.70
N ARG A 8 -4.87 -3.01 11.82
CA ARG A 8 -5.93 -4.02 11.78
C ARG A 8 -7.17 -3.49 11.10
N PHE A 9 -7.54 -2.24 11.39
CA PHE A 9 -8.67 -1.59 10.75
C PHE A 9 -8.47 -1.51 9.23
N LEU A 10 -7.28 -1.07 8.81
CA LEU A 10 -6.98 -0.94 7.38
C LEU A 10 -6.92 -2.30 6.67
N ARG A 11 -6.42 -3.34 7.33
CA ARG A 11 -6.44 -4.69 6.75
C ARG A 11 -7.87 -5.16 6.50
N ALA A 12 -8.77 -4.89 7.44
CA ALA A 12 -10.18 -5.23 7.27
C ALA A 12 -10.81 -4.47 6.12
N GLU A 13 -10.52 -3.18 6.01
CA GLU A 13 -11.01 -2.36 4.89
C GLU A 13 -10.47 -2.84 3.55
N ALA A 14 -9.21 -3.26 3.52
CA ALA A 14 -8.56 -3.74 2.31
C ALA A 14 -9.11 -5.07 1.81
N HIS A 15 -9.81 -5.80 2.66
CA HIS A 15 -10.32 -7.13 2.34
C HIS A 15 -11.22 -7.12 1.09
N HIS A 16 -11.92 -6.02 0.87
CA HIS A 16 -12.84 -5.89 -0.26
C HIS A 16 -12.19 -5.29 -1.50
N LEU A 17 -10.92 -4.94 -1.43
CA LEU A 17 -10.22 -4.32 -2.55
C LEU A 17 -9.56 -5.37 -3.43
N THR A 18 -9.42 -5.04 -4.71
CA THR A 18 -8.62 -5.82 -5.64
C THR A 18 -7.32 -5.07 -5.94
N PRO A 19 -6.23 -5.77 -6.24
CA PRO A 19 -4.99 -5.09 -6.61
C PRO A 19 -5.18 -4.25 -7.87
N ILE A 20 -4.67 -3.02 -7.85
CA ILE A 20 -4.77 -2.10 -8.99
C ILE A 20 -3.42 -1.85 -9.66
N PHE A 21 -2.34 -2.36 -9.09
CA PHE A 21 -1.00 -2.32 -9.68
C PHE A 21 -0.37 -3.68 -9.57
N GLN A 22 0.60 -3.94 -10.45
CA GLN A 22 1.35 -5.20 -10.44
C GLN A 22 2.84 -4.88 -10.57
N VAL A 23 3.66 -5.62 -9.82
CA VAL A 23 5.12 -5.52 -9.90
C VAL A 23 5.65 -6.79 -10.55
N GLY A 24 6.22 -6.66 -11.73
CA GLY A 24 6.74 -7.79 -12.47
C GLY A 24 8.26 -7.82 -12.52
N LYS A 25 8.81 -8.34 -13.60
CA LYS A 25 10.23 -8.57 -13.78
C LYS A 25 11.09 -7.32 -13.62
N GLY A 26 10.56 -6.17 -14.03
CA GLY A 26 11.29 -4.90 -13.92
C GLY A 26 11.40 -4.35 -12.51
N GLY A 27 10.69 -4.93 -11.55
CA GLY A 27 10.72 -4.45 -10.16
C GLY A 27 10.04 -3.10 -9.98
N VAL A 28 10.44 -2.40 -8.94
CA VAL A 28 9.89 -1.09 -8.59
C VAL A 28 10.74 -0.01 -9.24
N ASN A 29 10.08 0.99 -9.85
CA ASN A 29 10.77 2.14 -10.43
C ASN A 29 10.03 3.43 -10.06
N ASP A 30 10.65 4.57 -10.40
CA ASP A 30 10.11 5.88 -10.03
C ASP A 30 8.76 6.19 -10.68
N GLU A 31 8.56 5.75 -11.91
CA GLU A 31 7.28 5.95 -12.59
C GLU A 31 6.16 5.21 -11.89
N MET A 32 6.42 3.98 -11.48
CA MET A 32 5.43 3.19 -10.76
C MET A 32 5.07 3.82 -9.41
N THR A 33 6.08 4.25 -8.64
CA THR A 33 5.81 4.85 -7.33
C THR A 33 5.08 6.18 -7.46
N LYS A 34 5.35 6.93 -8.54
CA LYS A 34 4.61 8.15 -8.81
C LYS A 34 3.13 7.85 -9.05
N GLN A 35 2.84 6.85 -9.88
CA GLN A 35 1.45 6.45 -10.16
C GLN A 35 0.76 5.95 -8.90
N ILE A 36 1.48 5.24 -8.05
CA ILE A 36 0.94 4.75 -6.78
C ILE A 36 0.62 5.93 -5.86
N ARG A 37 1.49 6.94 -5.79
CA ARG A 37 1.20 8.15 -4.99
C ARG A 37 -0.07 8.83 -5.46
N GLU A 38 -0.25 8.94 -6.78
CA GLU A 38 -1.44 9.55 -7.35
C GLU A 38 -2.70 8.75 -7.02
N ALA A 39 -2.60 7.44 -7.09
CA ALA A 39 -3.72 6.57 -6.75
C ALA A 39 -4.08 6.68 -5.26
N LEU A 40 -3.06 6.77 -4.40
CA LEU A 40 -3.29 6.92 -2.96
C LEU A 40 -3.93 8.26 -2.61
N GLU A 41 -3.63 9.32 -3.37
CA GLU A 41 -4.28 10.61 -3.14
C GLU A 41 -5.79 10.51 -3.38
N VAL A 42 -6.22 9.67 -4.30
CA VAL A 42 -7.64 9.48 -4.62
C VAL A 42 -8.30 8.42 -3.74
N ARG A 43 -7.59 7.36 -3.42
CA ARG A 43 -8.17 6.17 -2.79
C ARG A 43 -7.77 5.95 -1.34
N GLU A 44 -6.65 6.50 -0.91
CA GLU A 44 -6.04 6.35 0.41
C GLU A 44 -5.55 4.92 0.73
N LEU A 45 -6.24 3.89 0.30
CA LEU A 45 -5.89 2.49 0.58
C LEU A 45 -5.93 1.71 -0.72
N ILE A 46 -4.82 1.04 -1.05
CA ILE A 46 -4.72 0.25 -2.28
C ILE A 46 -4.00 -1.06 -2.03
N LYS A 47 -4.20 -1.99 -2.95
CA LYS A 47 -3.43 -3.24 -3.01
C LYS A 47 -2.56 -3.25 -4.26
N VAL A 48 -1.36 -3.81 -4.11
CA VAL A 48 -0.43 -4.03 -5.22
C VAL A 48 -0.06 -5.51 -5.20
N ARG A 49 -0.11 -6.15 -6.37
CA ARG A 49 0.26 -7.56 -6.48
C ARG A 49 1.67 -7.71 -7.01
N ILE A 50 2.45 -8.55 -6.36
CA ILE A 50 3.78 -8.92 -6.86
C ILE A 50 3.63 -10.16 -7.72
N LEU A 51 4.09 -10.09 -8.97
CA LEU A 51 3.95 -11.20 -9.90
C LEU A 51 5.05 -12.23 -9.67
N ASP A 52 4.77 -13.47 -10.08
CA ASP A 52 5.71 -14.58 -9.90
C ASP A 52 7.05 -14.35 -10.60
N ASN A 53 7.06 -13.57 -11.69
CA ASN A 53 8.29 -13.30 -12.42
C ASN A 53 9.11 -12.15 -11.84
N CYS A 54 8.69 -11.58 -10.72
CA CYS A 54 9.50 -10.58 -10.02
C CYS A 54 10.66 -11.31 -9.34
N GLU A 55 11.88 -10.90 -9.67
CA GLU A 55 13.08 -11.57 -9.15
C GLU A 55 13.51 -11.04 -7.78
N GLU A 56 12.98 -9.90 -7.37
CA GLU A 56 13.34 -9.29 -6.09
C GLU A 56 12.57 -9.91 -4.94
N ASP A 57 13.17 -9.86 -3.75
CA ASP A 57 12.50 -10.34 -2.55
C ASP A 57 11.23 -9.55 -2.28
N LYS A 58 10.15 -10.23 -1.98
CA LYS A 58 8.84 -9.58 -1.80
C LYS A 58 8.81 -8.56 -0.66
N ALA A 59 9.54 -8.83 0.43
CA ALA A 59 9.60 -7.87 1.54
C ALA A 59 10.32 -6.59 1.11
N GLU A 60 11.40 -6.73 0.32
CA GLU A 60 12.12 -5.57 -0.19
C GLU A 60 11.26 -4.78 -1.17
N VAL A 61 10.51 -5.48 -2.02
CA VAL A 61 9.59 -4.84 -2.97
C VAL A 61 8.53 -4.05 -2.22
N ALA A 62 7.93 -4.65 -1.19
CA ALA A 62 6.90 -3.98 -0.40
C ALA A 62 7.44 -2.71 0.27
N GLU A 63 8.64 -2.77 0.83
CA GLU A 63 9.25 -1.61 1.45
C GLU A 63 9.60 -0.53 0.43
N ALA A 64 10.11 -0.93 -0.73
CA ALA A 64 10.44 0.02 -1.79
C ALA A 64 9.21 0.74 -2.30
N LEU A 65 8.08 0.03 -2.44
CA LEU A 65 6.82 0.64 -2.82
C LEU A 65 6.34 1.66 -1.80
N ALA A 66 6.35 1.29 -0.52
CA ALA A 66 5.92 2.18 0.55
C ALA A 66 6.82 3.42 0.62
N LYS A 67 8.12 3.22 0.58
CA LYS A 67 9.09 4.32 0.66
C LYS A 67 8.97 5.25 -0.54
N GLY A 68 8.93 4.69 -1.74
CA GLY A 68 8.84 5.49 -2.96
C GLY A 68 7.53 6.25 -3.10
N ALA A 69 6.45 5.68 -2.58
CA ALA A 69 5.13 6.31 -2.61
C ALA A 69 4.86 7.18 -1.39
N HIS A 70 5.80 7.27 -0.45
CA HIS A 70 5.61 7.98 0.82
C HIS A 70 4.38 7.46 1.58
N ALA A 71 4.21 6.16 1.56
CA ALA A 71 3.03 5.49 2.11
C ALA A 71 3.42 4.61 3.29
N GLU A 72 2.40 4.20 4.05
CA GLU A 72 2.56 3.23 5.12
C GLU A 72 2.35 1.83 4.57
N LEU A 73 3.25 0.92 4.91
CA LEU A 73 3.07 -0.49 4.58
C LEU A 73 2.14 -1.10 5.63
N VAL A 74 0.92 -1.40 5.23
CA VAL A 74 -0.09 -1.95 6.14
C VAL A 74 0.09 -3.45 6.33
N GLN A 75 0.34 -4.15 5.21
CA GLN A 75 0.45 -5.60 5.24
C GLN A 75 1.14 -6.11 3.98
N LEU A 76 1.90 -7.19 4.16
CA LEU A 76 2.36 -8.01 3.05
C LEU A 76 1.87 -9.42 3.35
N ILE A 77 0.95 -9.91 2.53
CA ILE A 77 0.40 -11.25 2.70
C ILE A 77 0.54 -12.00 1.38
N GLY A 78 1.32 -13.08 1.39
CA GLY A 78 1.65 -13.76 0.16
C GLY A 78 2.36 -12.81 -0.79
N LEU A 79 1.79 -12.60 -1.96
CA LEU A 79 2.32 -11.68 -2.97
C LEU A 79 1.47 -10.42 -3.10
N THR A 80 0.69 -10.08 -2.08
CA THR A 80 -0.15 -8.89 -2.08
C THR A 80 0.36 -7.89 -1.04
N VAL A 81 0.57 -6.66 -1.49
CA VAL A 81 1.00 -5.55 -0.65
C VAL A 81 -0.18 -4.62 -0.43
N VAL A 82 -0.40 -4.21 0.82
CA VAL A 82 -1.44 -3.25 1.17
C VAL A 82 -0.75 -1.96 1.61
N LEU A 83 -1.07 -0.86 0.94
CA LEU A 83 -0.48 0.45 1.21
C LEU A 83 -1.56 1.45 1.59
N TYR A 84 -1.22 2.34 2.52
CA TYR A 84 -2.10 3.41 2.97
C TYR A 84 -1.36 4.73 3.00
N LYS A 85 -2.03 5.79 2.58
CA LYS A 85 -1.53 7.16 2.73
C LYS A 85 -2.72 8.08 2.87
N GLU A 86 -2.72 8.90 3.91
CA GLU A 86 -3.79 9.87 4.11
C GLU A 86 -3.82 10.86 2.95
N SER A 87 -4.99 11.04 2.35
CA SER A 87 -5.17 11.99 1.26
C SER A 87 -5.28 13.40 1.81
N ARG A 88 -4.79 14.37 1.04
CA ARG A 88 -4.94 15.78 1.39
C ARG A 88 -6.33 16.31 1.04
N ASN A 89 -6.87 15.88 -0.11
CA ASN A 89 -8.09 16.45 -0.67
C ASN A 89 -9.24 15.47 -0.81
N HIS A 90 -8.99 14.17 -0.64
CA HIS A 90 -10.00 13.14 -0.89
C HIS A 90 -10.05 12.14 0.26
N LYS A 91 -10.09 12.64 1.49
CA LYS A 91 -10.15 11.75 2.65
C LYS A 91 -11.40 10.89 2.62
N LYS A 92 -11.22 9.58 2.66
CA LYS A 92 -12.30 8.61 2.61
C LYS A 92 -12.33 7.69 3.82
N ILE A 93 -11.19 7.52 4.46
CA ILE A 93 -11.04 6.54 5.53
C ILE A 93 -10.86 7.26 6.85
N ALA A 94 -11.77 7.01 7.78
CA ALA A 94 -11.65 7.54 9.13
C ALA A 94 -10.96 6.48 9.99
N LEU A 95 -9.69 6.71 10.28
CA LEU A 95 -8.93 5.79 11.13
C LEU A 95 -9.43 5.83 12.57
N PRO A 96 -9.42 4.69 13.28
CA PRO A 96 -9.74 4.70 14.70
C PRO A 96 -8.75 5.56 15.45
N LYS A 97 -9.26 6.34 16.38
CA LYS A 97 -8.41 7.19 17.20
C LYS A 97 -7.61 6.34 18.16
N VAL A 98 -6.39 6.79 18.41
CA VAL A 98 -5.54 6.18 19.42
C VAL A 98 -5.93 6.78 20.76
N THR A 99 -6.47 5.95 21.65
CA THR A 99 -6.74 6.36 23.02
C THR A 99 -5.59 5.92 23.90
N LYS A 100 -5.14 6.80 24.74
CA LYS A 100 -4.10 6.49 25.70
C LYS A 100 -4.73 6.00 26.98
#